data_c0f31f8b4eec7ff3480535c7cf58ac79
#
_entry.id   c0f31f8b4eec7ff3480535c7cf58ac79
#
_cell.length_a   1.000
_cell.length_b   1.000
_cell.length_c   1.000
_cell.angle_alpha   90.00
_cell.angle_beta   90.00
_cell.angle_gamma   90.00
#
_symmetry.space_group_name_H-M   'P 1'
#
loop_
_entity.id
_entity.type
_entity.pdbx_description
1 polymer ?
#
loop_
_entity_poly.entity_id
_entity_poly.type
_entity_poly.pdbx_seq_one_letter_code
_entity_poly.pdbx_strand_id
1 'polypeptide(L)'
;MNKFESKKKIVLTGGGTAGHVYPALAVAEKLKDYEIHYFGSNGIEKNILKNYPNITYHEIEATKLERKFTFKNFLIPFKLLSSIRKTKKELSNLTPDIIFSKGGFVAVPVAIAGKKLSIPIISHESDLSFGLANKIILHFCTVMCTTFKPTGEKNKKCIFTGQPIRSNIFDGQKLRFNFNPNLPTILVLGGSLGAQFLNEIIFQNLDELTKKYNILHIAGTKNFQNIIHENYKIVPYAENIEDFYATADIAISRA
;
A
#
# COMPACT_ATOMS: atom_id res chain seq x y z
N MET A 1 43.08 5.94 6.95
CA MET A 1 42.07 6.82 6.33
C MET A 1 40.82 5.97 6.02
N ASN A 2 39.83 5.97 6.93
CA ASN A 2 38.58 5.32 6.66
C ASN A 2 37.85 6.11 5.55
N LYS A 3 37.77 5.53 4.35
CA LYS A 3 36.80 5.97 3.34
C LYS A 3 35.42 5.83 3.97
N PHE A 4 34.76 6.95 4.28
CA PHE A 4 33.34 6.95 4.52
C PHE A 4 32.68 6.44 3.23
N GLU A 5 32.35 5.16 3.15
CA GLU A 5 31.50 4.65 2.08
C GLU A 5 30.17 5.41 2.18
N SER A 6 29.87 6.19 1.16
CA SER A 6 28.58 6.88 1.08
C SER A 6 27.48 5.84 1.13
N LYS A 7 26.49 6.02 2.02
CA LYS A 7 25.33 5.11 2.09
C LYS A 7 24.73 4.97 0.70
N LYS A 8 24.41 3.74 0.29
CA LYS A 8 23.67 3.49 -0.95
C LYS A 8 22.30 4.15 -0.87
N LYS A 9 21.87 4.73 -1.98
CA LYS A 9 20.60 5.46 -2.08
C LYS A 9 19.55 4.61 -2.75
N ILE A 10 18.41 4.48 -2.10
CA ILE A 10 17.27 3.73 -2.61
C ILE A 10 16.09 4.66 -2.81
N VAL A 11 15.50 4.61 -3.99
CA VAL A 11 14.24 5.28 -4.30
C VAL A 11 13.09 4.30 -4.17
N LEU A 12 12.12 4.64 -3.34
CA LEU A 12 10.83 3.97 -3.25
C LEU A 12 9.79 4.79 -4.02
N THR A 13 8.84 4.13 -4.65
CA THR A 13 7.72 4.80 -5.32
C THR A 13 6.48 3.92 -5.33
N GLY A 14 5.35 4.56 -5.23
CA GLY A 14 4.03 3.96 -5.23
C GLY A 14 3.03 4.96 -4.66
N GLY A 15 1.78 4.89 -5.04
CA GLY A 15 0.83 5.86 -4.53
C GLY A 15 -0.58 5.70 -5.08
N GLY A 16 -1.42 6.66 -4.71
CA GLY A 16 -2.84 6.68 -5.01
C GLY A 16 -3.70 5.88 -4.03
N THR A 17 -3.13 4.93 -3.30
CA THR A 17 -3.80 4.18 -2.22
C THR A 17 -2.79 3.77 -1.15
N ALA A 18 -3.27 3.57 0.10
CA ALA A 18 -2.47 3.05 1.21
C ALA A 18 -1.87 1.66 0.90
N GLY A 19 -2.57 0.84 0.07
CA GLY A 19 -2.10 -0.48 -0.36
C GLY A 19 -0.83 -0.46 -1.22
N HIS A 20 -0.47 0.68 -1.82
CA HIS A 20 0.82 0.85 -2.49
C HIS A 20 1.90 1.42 -1.54
N VAL A 21 1.50 2.20 -0.54
CA VAL A 21 2.44 2.91 0.35
C VAL A 21 2.97 1.98 1.43
N TYR A 22 2.10 1.33 2.20
CA TYR A 22 2.52 0.49 3.33
C TYR A 22 3.44 -0.67 2.95
N PRO A 23 3.23 -1.41 1.85
CA PRO A 23 4.20 -2.42 1.44
C PRO A 23 5.56 -1.85 1.01
N ALA A 24 5.61 -0.63 0.45
CA ALA A 24 6.88 0.04 0.18
C ALA A 24 7.59 0.43 1.48
N LEU A 25 6.85 0.87 2.50
CA LEU A 25 7.37 1.15 3.83
C LEU A 25 7.85 -0.12 4.55
N ALA A 26 7.16 -1.25 4.37
CA ALA A 26 7.61 -2.55 4.88
C ALA A 26 8.99 -2.96 4.32
N VAL A 27 9.25 -2.63 3.05
CA VAL A 27 10.59 -2.80 2.46
C VAL A 27 11.58 -1.82 3.09
N ALA A 28 11.20 -0.54 3.29
CA ALA A 28 12.04 0.47 3.92
C ALA A 28 12.51 0.07 5.33
N GLU A 29 11.65 -0.56 6.13
CA GLU A 29 11.97 -1.05 7.48
C GLU A 29 13.16 -2.02 7.51
N LYS A 30 13.40 -2.75 6.43
CA LYS A 30 14.51 -3.70 6.30
C LYS A 30 15.78 -3.08 5.72
N LEU A 31 15.75 -1.81 5.34
CA LEU A 31 16.82 -1.09 4.65
C LEU A 31 17.42 0.02 5.52
N LYS A 32 17.64 -0.25 6.82
CA LYS A 32 18.10 0.75 7.82
C LYS A 32 19.46 1.38 7.51
N ASP A 33 20.31 0.66 6.79
CA ASP A 33 21.67 1.10 6.45
C ASP A 33 21.74 1.92 5.16
N TYR A 34 20.58 2.15 4.53
CA TYR A 34 20.47 2.86 3.27
C TYR A 34 19.88 4.27 3.47
N GLU A 35 20.23 5.18 2.56
CA GLU A 35 19.57 6.48 2.42
C GLU A 35 18.29 6.29 1.59
N ILE A 36 17.13 6.53 2.19
CA ILE A 36 15.83 6.21 1.57
C ILE A 36 15.14 7.50 1.12
N HIS A 37 14.77 7.50 -0.16
CA HIS A 37 13.99 8.55 -0.80
C HIS A 37 12.65 7.99 -1.28
N TYR A 38 11.57 8.74 -1.13
CA TYR A 38 10.26 8.34 -1.61
C TYR A 38 9.74 9.33 -2.66
N PHE A 39 9.50 8.85 -3.87
CA PHE A 39 8.92 9.62 -4.94
C PHE A 39 7.42 9.37 -5.00
N GLY A 40 6.62 10.38 -4.67
CA GLY A 40 5.17 10.31 -4.57
C GLY A 40 4.47 11.57 -5.07
N SER A 41 3.14 11.53 -5.20
CA SER A 41 2.33 12.68 -5.57
C SER A 41 1.86 13.46 -4.33
N ASN A 42 1.16 14.58 -4.53
CA ASN A 42 0.47 15.27 -3.44
C ASN A 42 -0.80 14.51 -3.01
N GLY A 43 -0.68 13.20 -2.78
CA GLY A 43 -1.76 12.28 -2.42
C GLY A 43 -1.66 11.76 -0.99
N ILE A 44 -2.32 10.62 -0.75
CA ILE A 44 -2.34 9.94 0.55
C ILE A 44 -0.93 9.57 1.03
N GLU A 45 -0.03 9.22 0.10
CA GLU A 45 1.36 8.88 0.39
C GLU A 45 2.10 10.01 1.10
N LYS A 46 1.89 11.27 0.69
CA LYS A 46 2.53 12.42 1.33
C LYS A 46 2.13 12.56 2.81
N ASN A 47 0.87 12.29 3.12
CA ASN A 47 0.38 12.34 4.50
C ASN A 47 0.91 11.18 5.35
N ILE A 48 0.96 9.97 4.79
CA ILE A 48 1.50 8.79 5.48
C ILE A 48 2.99 9.00 5.78
N LEU A 49 3.76 9.50 4.81
CA LEU A 49 5.21 9.69 4.93
C LEU A 49 5.61 10.77 5.95
N LYS A 50 4.70 11.64 6.40
CA LYS A 50 4.98 12.57 7.52
C LYS A 50 5.39 11.86 8.81
N ASN A 51 4.93 10.63 9.00
CA ASN A 51 5.26 9.81 10.16
C ASN A 51 6.59 9.04 10.03
N TYR A 52 7.32 9.24 8.91
CA TYR A 52 8.59 8.56 8.62
C TYR A 52 9.70 9.58 8.34
N PRO A 53 10.21 10.29 9.36
CA PRO A 53 11.17 11.39 9.19
C PRO A 53 12.53 10.97 8.62
N ASN A 54 12.84 9.69 8.66
CA ASN A 54 14.05 9.08 8.09
C ASN A 54 13.95 8.82 6.57
N ILE A 55 12.80 9.12 5.95
CA ILE A 55 12.58 8.97 4.50
C ILE A 55 12.43 10.37 3.89
N THR A 56 13.31 10.72 2.95
CA THR A 56 13.21 11.99 2.23
C THR A 56 12.11 11.91 1.16
N TYR A 57 11.08 12.74 1.28
CA TYR A 57 9.96 12.77 0.34
C TYR A 57 10.23 13.72 -0.83
N HIS A 58 10.03 13.23 -2.07
CA HIS A 58 10.10 13.99 -3.31
C HIS A 58 8.72 14.02 -3.96
N GLU A 59 8.14 15.21 -4.08
CA GLU A 59 6.84 15.37 -4.71
C GLU A 59 6.98 15.41 -6.24
N ILE A 60 6.28 14.49 -6.91
CA ILE A 60 6.22 14.45 -8.36
C ILE A 60 4.80 14.72 -8.87
N GLU A 61 4.70 15.34 -10.03
CA GLU A 61 3.41 15.47 -10.72
C GLU A 61 3.00 14.11 -11.29
N ALA A 62 1.92 13.53 -10.77
CA ALA A 62 1.39 12.28 -11.28
C ALA A 62 -0.09 12.45 -11.65
N THR A 63 -0.44 12.04 -12.85
CA THR A 63 -1.80 12.15 -13.36
C THR A 63 -2.45 10.77 -13.40
N LYS A 64 -3.55 10.61 -12.65
CA LYS A 64 -4.37 9.41 -12.68
C LYS A 64 -5.13 9.37 -14.02
N LEU A 65 -5.05 8.25 -14.72
CA LEU A 65 -5.93 7.97 -15.86
C LEU A 65 -7.37 7.85 -15.37
N GLU A 66 -8.23 8.78 -15.81
CA GLU A 66 -9.67 8.65 -15.57
C GLU A 66 -10.24 7.53 -16.45
N ARG A 67 -11.01 6.62 -15.85
CA ARG A 67 -11.61 5.48 -16.58
C ARG A 67 -12.69 5.93 -17.60
N LYS A 68 -13.22 7.16 -17.47
CA LYS A 68 -14.16 7.75 -18.42
C LYS A 68 -13.41 8.59 -19.45
N PHE A 69 -13.78 8.48 -20.70
CA PHE A 69 -13.26 9.31 -21.79
C PHE A 69 -13.72 10.76 -21.56
N THR A 70 -12.77 11.61 -21.14
CA THR A 70 -12.98 13.05 -20.98
C THR A 70 -11.93 13.79 -21.82
N PHE A 71 -12.23 15.03 -22.25
CA PHE A 71 -11.26 15.88 -22.95
C PHE A 71 -9.96 16.08 -22.15
N LYS A 72 -10.01 15.93 -20.83
CA LYS A 72 -8.84 15.94 -19.95
C LYS A 72 -7.84 14.81 -20.26
N ASN A 73 -8.32 13.69 -20.77
CA ASN A 73 -7.47 12.54 -21.12
C ASN A 73 -6.52 12.88 -22.30
N PHE A 74 -6.89 13.81 -23.16
CA PHE A 74 -6.01 14.25 -24.28
C PHE A 74 -4.74 14.95 -23.80
N LEU A 75 -4.77 15.61 -22.64
CA LEU A 75 -3.61 16.26 -22.03
C LEU A 75 -2.73 15.32 -21.20
N ILE A 76 -3.19 14.09 -20.91
CA ILE A 76 -2.45 13.13 -20.09
C ILE A 76 -1.08 12.78 -20.65
N PRO A 77 -0.91 12.51 -21.96
CA PRO A 77 0.41 12.20 -22.52
C PRO A 77 1.43 13.34 -22.31
N PHE A 78 1.00 14.59 -22.47
CA PHE A 78 1.86 15.78 -22.28
C PHE A 78 2.25 15.95 -20.82
N LYS A 79 1.29 15.78 -19.88
CA LYS A 79 1.55 15.83 -18.44
C LYS A 79 2.49 14.71 -18.01
N LEU A 80 2.27 13.49 -18.53
CA LEU A 80 3.14 12.36 -18.26
C LEU A 80 4.58 12.62 -18.76
N LEU A 81 4.72 13.18 -19.96
CA LEU A 81 6.04 13.51 -20.52
C LEU A 81 6.76 14.58 -19.70
N SER A 82 6.02 15.61 -19.24
CA SER A 82 6.55 16.64 -18.32
C SER A 82 7.01 16.02 -17.01
N SER A 83 6.16 15.17 -16.41
CA SER A 83 6.48 14.44 -15.17
C SER A 83 7.72 13.57 -15.34
N ILE A 84 7.84 12.81 -16.42
CA ILE A 84 9.02 11.99 -16.71
C ILE A 84 10.29 12.84 -16.81
N ARG A 85 10.21 14.02 -17.46
CA ARG A 85 11.38 14.93 -17.59
C ARG A 85 11.83 15.48 -16.24
N LYS A 86 10.88 15.95 -15.42
CA LYS A 86 11.16 16.46 -14.07
C LYS A 86 11.73 15.37 -13.18
N THR A 87 11.07 14.22 -13.13
CA THR A 87 11.54 13.05 -12.36
C THR A 87 12.92 12.58 -12.81
N LYS A 88 13.18 12.55 -14.13
CA LYS A 88 14.51 12.21 -14.66
C LYS A 88 15.58 13.18 -14.14
N LYS A 89 15.30 14.49 -14.11
CA LYS A 89 16.25 15.50 -13.59
C LYS A 89 16.54 15.26 -12.10
N GLU A 90 15.52 15.00 -11.29
CA GLU A 90 15.68 14.72 -9.85
C GLU A 90 16.46 13.43 -9.61
N LEU A 91 16.12 12.34 -10.30
CA LEU A 91 16.85 11.08 -10.21
C LEU A 91 18.32 11.20 -10.67
N SER A 92 18.59 12.02 -11.71
CA SER A 92 19.95 12.28 -12.18
C SER A 92 20.79 13.05 -11.14
N ASN A 93 20.18 13.97 -10.41
CA ASN A 93 20.86 14.72 -9.33
C ASN A 93 21.06 13.83 -8.08
N LEU A 94 20.08 12.96 -7.79
CA LEU A 94 20.12 12.08 -6.63
C LEU A 94 21.10 10.92 -6.82
N THR A 95 21.24 10.41 -8.05
CA THR A 95 22.06 9.25 -8.43
C THR A 95 21.76 8.01 -7.56
N PRO A 96 20.51 7.52 -7.52
CA PRO A 96 20.18 6.36 -6.68
C PRO A 96 20.74 5.07 -7.29
N ASP A 97 21.07 4.12 -6.43
CA ASP A 97 21.59 2.80 -6.82
C ASP A 97 20.48 1.89 -7.35
N ILE A 98 19.25 2.05 -6.85
CA ILE A 98 18.11 1.21 -7.20
C ILE A 98 16.78 1.93 -6.97
N ILE A 99 15.77 1.53 -7.74
CA ILE A 99 14.38 1.96 -7.56
C ILE A 99 13.53 0.75 -7.19
N PHE A 100 12.77 0.84 -6.09
CA PHE A 100 11.70 -0.09 -5.76
C PHE A 100 10.34 0.56 -6.02
N SER A 101 9.54 -0.08 -6.90
CA SER A 101 8.21 0.39 -7.27
C SER A 101 7.13 -0.56 -6.74
N LYS A 102 6.18 -0.01 -5.99
CA LYS A 102 4.99 -0.76 -5.56
C LYS A 102 3.84 -0.64 -6.57
N GLY A 103 4.06 0.09 -7.66
CA GLY A 103 3.05 0.32 -8.68
C GLY A 103 2.15 1.53 -8.38
N GLY A 104 0.98 1.53 -9.01
CA GLY A 104 0.12 2.69 -9.06
C GLY A 104 0.58 3.72 -10.11
N PHE A 105 -0.32 4.65 -10.48
CA PHE A 105 -0.05 5.63 -11.54
C PHE A 105 1.13 6.55 -11.23
N VAL A 106 1.42 6.76 -9.94
CA VAL A 106 2.52 7.60 -9.45
C VAL A 106 3.89 7.00 -9.82
N ALA A 107 3.99 5.67 -9.80
CA ALA A 107 5.25 4.99 -10.08
C ALA A 107 5.64 4.93 -11.57
N VAL A 108 4.70 5.16 -12.49
CA VAL A 108 4.96 5.06 -13.95
C VAL A 108 6.02 6.05 -14.42
N PRO A 109 5.92 7.38 -14.14
CA PRO A 109 6.96 8.32 -14.56
C PRO A 109 8.32 8.03 -13.92
N VAL A 110 8.34 7.51 -12.68
CA VAL A 110 9.59 7.15 -11.98
C VAL A 110 10.27 5.96 -12.66
N ALA A 111 9.51 4.92 -12.99
CA ALA A 111 10.04 3.74 -13.68
C ALA A 111 10.58 4.08 -15.08
N ILE A 112 9.87 4.91 -15.85
CA ILE A 112 10.32 5.33 -17.17
C ILE A 112 11.59 6.18 -17.06
N ALA A 113 11.63 7.13 -16.13
CA ALA A 113 12.79 7.99 -15.90
C ALA A 113 14.00 7.19 -15.42
N GLY A 114 13.82 6.27 -14.46
CA GLY A 114 14.86 5.37 -13.97
C GLY A 114 15.45 4.50 -15.08
N LYS A 115 14.60 3.91 -15.95
CA LYS A 115 15.07 3.14 -17.10
C LYS A 115 15.91 3.96 -18.06
N LYS A 116 15.52 5.24 -18.31
CA LYS A 116 16.30 6.16 -19.16
C LYS A 116 17.66 6.55 -18.57
N LEU A 117 17.83 6.38 -17.26
CA LEU A 117 19.09 6.61 -16.54
C LEU A 117 19.85 5.31 -16.24
N SER A 118 19.38 4.18 -16.77
CA SER A 118 19.95 2.84 -16.53
C SER A 118 19.98 2.43 -15.06
N ILE A 119 19.11 3.01 -14.23
CA ILE A 119 18.96 2.64 -12.82
C ILE A 119 18.19 1.31 -12.74
N PRO A 120 18.66 0.30 -12.01
CA PRO A 120 17.93 -0.95 -11.81
C PRO A 120 16.58 -0.69 -11.12
N ILE A 121 15.53 -1.37 -11.60
CA ILE A 121 14.17 -1.20 -11.09
C ILE A 121 13.61 -2.55 -10.67
N ILE A 122 13.28 -2.69 -9.40
CA ILE A 122 12.47 -3.79 -8.88
C ILE A 122 11.05 -3.27 -8.71
N SER A 123 10.06 -3.96 -9.27
CA SER A 123 8.66 -3.62 -9.06
C SER A 123 7.93 -4.77 -8.38
N HIS A 124 6.79 -4.49 -7.76
CA HIS A 124 5.99 -5.48 -7.06
C HIS A 124 4.50 -5.38 -7.43
N GLU A 125 3.88 -6.53 -7.75
CA GLU A 125 2.44 -6.67 -7.97
C GLU A 125 1.78 -7.40 -6.80
N SER A 126 0.72 -6.80 -6.27
CA SER A 126 -0.03 -7.37 -5.15
C SER A 126 -1.22 -8.23 -5.56
N ASP A 127 -1.74 -8.01 -6.76
CA ASP A 127 -2.97 -8.64 -7.22
C ASP A 127 -2.69 -9.91 -8.04
N LEU A 128 -3.71 -10.76 -8.20
CA LEU A 128 -3.62 -11.97 -9.06
C LEU A 128 -3.38 -11.62 -10.53
N SER A 129 -3.72 -10.41 -10.95
CA SER A 129 -3.49 -9.91 -12.30
C SER A 129 -2.81 -8.55 -12.26
N PHE A 130 -1.93 -8.28 -13.23
CA PHE A 130 -1.27 -6.98 -13.31
C PHE A 130 -2.26 -5.84 -13.47
N GLY A 131 -2.21 -4.87 -12.55
CA GLY A 131 -2.85 -3.58 -12.72
C GLY A 131 -2.24 -2.82 -13.92
N LEU A 132 -2.99 -1.85 -14.49
CA LEU A 132 -2.56 -1.10 -15.67
C LEU A 132 -1.17 -0.46 -15.50
N ALA A 133 -0.90 0.15 -14.35
CA ALA A 133 0.40 0.75 -14.06
C ALA A 133 1.52 -0.29 -14.10
N ASN A 134 1.33 -1.44 -13.45
CA ASN A 134 2.34 -2.50 -13.43
C ASN A 134 2.51 -3.21 -14.78
N LYS A 135 1.46 -3.27 -15.64
CA LYS A 135 1.61 -3.69 -17.04
C LYS A 135 2.57 -2.78 -17.80
N ILE A 136 2.49 -1.47 -17.57
CA ILE A 136 3.41 -0.50 -18.19
C ILE A 136 4.82 -0.65 -17.58
N ILE A 137 4.94 -0.69 -16.25
CA ILE A 137 6.21 -0.76 -15.52
C ILE A 137 6.98 -2.05 -15.85
N LEU A 138 6.29 -3.15 -16.13
CA LEU A 138 6.88 -4.45 -16.51
C LEU A 138 7.84 -4.33 -17.71
N HIS A 139 7.58 -3.40 -18.63
CA HIS A 139 8.47 -3.15 -19.77
C HIS A 139 9.79 -2.48 -19.36
N PHE A 140 9.77 -1.71 -18.27
CA PHE A 140 10.89 -0.88 -17.82
C PHE A 140 11.65 -1.48 -16.64
N CYS A 141 11.01 -2.33 -15.82
CA CYS A 141 11.66 -2.92 -14.65
C CYS A 141 12.66 -4.02 -15.05
N THR A 142 13.64 -4.23 -14.18
CA THR A 142 14.60 -5.31 -14.22
C THR A 142 13.97 -6.61 -13.72
N VAL A 143 13.25 -6.51 -12.59
CA VAL A 143 12.55 -7.61 -11.93
C VAL A 143 11.17 -7.15 -11.52
N MET A 144 10.17 -8.04 -11.67
CA MET A 144 8.81 -7.87 -11.15
C MET A 144 8.55 -8.94 -10.09
N CYS A 145 8.51 -8.55 -8.83
CA CYS A 145 8.09 -9.40 -7.73
C CYS A 145 6.57 -9.57 -7.74
N THR A 146 6.05 -10.72 -7.35
CA THR A 146 4.61 -10.99 -7.30
C THR A 146 4.18 -11.59 -5.97
N THR A 147 3.00 -11.19 -5.50
CA THR A 147 2.38 -11.75 -4.30
C THR A 147 1.88 -13.17 -4.51
N PHE A 148 1.40 -13.48 -5.70
CA PHE A 148 0.83 -14.77 -6.02
C PHE A 148 1.66 -15.49 -7.08
N LYS A 149 1.86 -16.79 -6.90
CA LYS A 149 2.67 -17.62 -7.80
C LYS A 149 2.19 -17.62 -9.25
N PRO A 150 0.86 -17.66 -9.55
CA PRO A 150 0.40 -17.62 -10.94
C PRO A 150 0.59 -16.26 -11.62
N THR A 151 0.75 -15.17 -10.84
CA THR A 151 0.89 -13.83 -11.42
C THR A 151 2.20 -13.70 -12.16
N GLY A 152 2.11 -13.55 -13.48
CA GLY A 152 3.28 -13.40 -14.33
C GLY A 152 4.13 -14.65 -14.52
N GLU A 153 3.64 -15.85 -14.17
CA GLU A 153 4.36 -17.15 -14.26
C GLU A 153 5.07 -17.37 -15.61
N LYS A 154 4.46 -16.91 -16.70
CA LYS A 154 5.04 -17.04 -18.06
C LYS A 154 6.06 -15.95 -18.40
N ASN A 155 6.28 -14.96 -17.53
CA ASN A 155 7.20 -13.85 -17.81
C ASN A 155 8.51 -14.03 -17.03
N LYS A 156 9.61 -14.14 -17.77
CA LYS A 156 10.96 -14.36 -17.21
C LYS A 156 11.44 -13.27 -16.23
N LYS A 157 10.84 -12.08 -16.25
CA LYS A 157 11.13 -11.01 -15.29
C LYS A 157 10.41 -11.18 -13.96
N CYS A 158 9.40 -12.05 -13.89
CA CYS A 158 8.57 -12.21 -12.71
C CYS A 158 9.15 -13.23 -11.74
N ILE A 159 9.16 -12.87 -10.46
CA ILE A 159 9.62 -13.73 -9.36
C ILE A 159 8.55 -13.70 -8.27
N PHE A 160 8.10 -14.87 -7.86
CA PHE A 160 7.21 -15.01 -6.70
C PHE A 160 7.97 -14.71 -5.41
N THR A 161 7.52 -13.72 -4.64
CA THR A 161 8.15 -13.30 -3.38
C THR A 161 7.18 -13.25 -2.21
N GLY A 162 5.88 -13.30 -2.46
CA GLY A 162 4.87 -12.96 -1.47
C GLY A 162 4.70 -11.44 -1.31
N GLN A 163 3.82 -11.04 -0.37
CA GLN A 163 3.52 -9.64 -0.06
C GLN A 163 4.48 -9.10 0.99
N PRO A 164 5.11 -7.94 0.78
CA PRO A 164 5.81 -7.23 1.85
C PRO A 164 4.81 -6.78 2.92
N ILE A 165 5.06 -7.21 4.16
CA ILE A 165 4.21 -6.91 5.32
C ILE A 165 5.08 -6.20 6.36
N ARG A 166 4.55 -5.15 6.99
CA ARG A 166 5.22 -4.42 8.07
C ARG A 166 5.43 -5.35 9.27
N SER A 167 6.59 -5.27 9.92
CA SER A 167 6.94 -6.13 11.05
C SER A 167 6.01 -5.95 12.24
N ASN A 168 5.56 -4.71 12.51
CA ASN A 168 4.66 -4.41 13.64
C ASN A 168 3.31 -5.14 13.60
N ILE A 169 2.87 -5.64 12.43
CA ILE A 169 1.64 -6.44 12.34
C ILE A 169 1.66 -7.67 13.27
N PHE A 170 2.85 -8.19 13.57
CA PHE A 170 3.02 -9.35 14.43
C PHE A 170 3.22 -8.99 15.91
N ASP A 171 3.33 -7.71 16.23
CA ASP A 171 3.64 -7.19 17.57
C ASP A 171 2.39 -6.65 18.30
N GLY A 172 1.19 -6.93 17.77
CA GLY A 172 -0.07 -6.45 18.30
C GLY A 172 -0.38 -6.96 19.71
N GLN A 173 -1.01 -6.11 20.50
CA GLN A 173 -1.46 -6.40 21.87
C GLN A 173 -2.96 -6.68 21.88
N LYS A 174 -3.39 -7.71 22.61
CA LYS A 174 -4.84 -8.00 22.75
C LYS A 174 -5.55 -6.82 23.40
N LEU A 175 -6.53 -6.27 22.71
CA LEU A 175 -7.41 -5.23 23.22
C LEU A 175 -8.40 -5.83 24.24
N ARG A 176 -8.72 -5.04 25.26
CA ARG A 176 -9.70 -5.45 26.26
C ARG A 176 -11.04 -4.77 26.01
N PHE A 177 -12.05 -5.58 25.77
CA PHE A 177 -13.44 -5.17 25.64
C PHE A 177 -14.31 -5.95 26.63
N ASN A 178 -15.53 -5.46 26.91
CA ASN A 178 -16.53 -6.19 27.68
C ASN A 178 -17.18 -7.28 26.79
N PHE A 179 -16.36 -8.16 26.27
CA PHE A 179 -16.79 -9.28 25.46
C PHE A 179 -17.02 -10.52 26.32
N ASN A 180 -17.91 -11.40 25.86
CA ASN A 180 -18.08 -12.71 26.46
C ASN A 180 -16.82 -13.56 26.22
N PRO A 181 -16.08 -13.96 27.29
CA PRO A 181 -14.83 -14.70 27.14
C PRO A 181 -15.00 -16.12 26.58
N ASN A 182 -16.22 -16.64 26.58
CA ASN A 182 -16.53 -17.97 26.06
C ASN A 182 -16.87 -17.97 24.55
N LEU A 183 -16.96 -16.80 23.91
CA LEU A 183 -17.26 -16.67 22.50
C LEU A 183 -16.01 -16.31 21.69
N PRO A 184 -15.79 -16.92 20.52
CA PRO A 184 -14.70 -16.52 19.65
C PRO A 184 -14.93 -15.10 19.09
N THR A 185 -13.82 -14.38 18.86
CA THR A 185 -13.84 -13.01 18.39
C THR A 185 -13.60 -12.94 16.88
N ILE A 186 -14.53 -12.36 16.14
CA ILE A 186 -14.43 -12.13 14.70
C ILE A 186 -14.07 -10.65 14.45
N LEU A 187 -12.99 -10.42 13.72
CA LEU A 187 -12.65 -9.11 13.16
C LEU A 187 -13.27 -8.97 11.77
N VAL A 188 -14.08 -7.93 11.59
CA VAL A 188 -14.67 -7.58 10.29
C VAL A 188 -14.05 -6.29 9.78
N LEU A 189 -13.48 -6.31 8.56
CA LEU A 189 -12.83 -5.14 7.99
C LEU A 189 -12.96 -5.07 6.46
N GLY A 190 -13.27 -3.89 5.94
CA GLY A 190 -13.42 -3.61 4.51
C GLY A 190 -12.30 -2.79 3.87
N GLY A 191 -11.15 -2.66 4.57
CA GLY A 191 -10.06 -1.74 4.20
C GLY A 191 -10.30 -0.30 4.71
N SER A 192 -9.42 0.64 4.38
CA SER A 192 -9.42 2.02 4.92
C SER A 192 -10.71 2.82 4.67
N LEU A 193 -11.42 2.53 3.60
CA LEU A 193 -12.70 3.20 3.27
C LEU A 193 -13.94 2.43 3.75
N GLY A 194 -13.73 1.22 4.28
CA GLY A 194 -14.79 0.27 4.58
C GLY A 194 -15.32 -0.46 3.34
N ALA A 195 -16.17 -1.45 3.56
CA ALA A 195 -16.90 -2.18 2.52
C ALA A 195 -18.40 -2.15 2.83
N GLN A 196 -19.14 -1.31 2.12
CA GLN A 196 -20.57 -1.08 2.41
C GLN A 196 -21.37 -2.38 2.45
N PHE A 197 -21.19 -3.25 1.46
CA PHE A 197 -21.88 -4.55 1.41
C PHE A 197 -21.58 -5.42 2.64
N LEU A 198 -20.33 -5.47 3.06
CA LEU A 198 -19.93 -6.24 4.25
C LEU A 198 -20.54 -5.64 5.52
N ASN A 199 -20.51 -4.32 5.65
CA ASN A 199 -21.12 -3.61 6.78
C ASN A 199 -22.63 -3.88 6.86
N GLU A 200 -23.35 -3.82 5.73
CA GLU A 200 -24.78 -4.09 5.66
C GLU A 200 -25.13 -5.51 6.11
N ILE A 201 -24.36 -6.52 5.68
CA ILE A 201 -24.55 -7.90 6.12
C ILE A 201 -24.39 -8.02 7.63
N ILE A 202 -23.35 -7.39 8.22
CA ILE A 202 -23.12 -7.45 9.66
C ILE A 202 -24.27 -6.76 10.40
N PHE A 203 -24.70 -5.57 9.97
CA PHE A 203 -25.77 -4.84 10.63
C PHE A 203 -27.11 -5.59 10.59
N GLN A 204 -27.44 -6.22 9.45
CA GLN A 204 -28.68 -6.97 9.29
C GLN A 204 -28.74 -8.25 10.14
N ASN A 205 -27.59 -8.81 10.49
CA ASN A 205 -27.51 -10.09 11.23
C ASN A 205 -26.89 -9.92 12.63
N LEU A 206 -26.81 -8.70 13.14
CA LEU A 206 -26.06 -8.38 14.35
C LEU A 206 -26.54 -9.21 15.56
N ASP A 207 -27.86 -9.27 15.80
CA ASP A 207 -28.45 -9.99 16.93
C ASP A 207 -28.18 -11.50 16.89
N GLU A 208 -28.13 -12.09 15.71
CA GLU A 208 -27.82 -13.51 15.58
C GLU A 208 -26.33 -13.80 15.68
N LEU A 209 -25.50 -12.92 15.15
CA LEU A 209 -24.05 -13.07 15.19
C LEU A 209 -23.52 -12.93 16.62
N THR A 210 -24.02 -11.95 17.37
CA THR A 210 -23.54 -11.65 18.73
C THR A 210 -23.97 -12.68 19.78
N LYS A 211 -24.94 -13.54 19.47
CA LYS A 211 -25.23 -14.74 20.28
C LYS A 211 -24.14 -15.78 20.25
N LYS A 212 -23.32 -15.81 19.18
CA LYS A 212 -22.33 -16.85 18.91
C LYS A 212 -20.89 -16.34 18.87
N TYR A 213 -20.71 -15.03 18.67
CA TYR A 213 -19.40 -14.41 18.44
C TYR A 213 -19.30 -13.05 19.11
N ASN A 214 -18.11 -12.71 19.55
CA ASN A 214 -17.74 -11.32 19.76
C ASN A 214 -17.36 -10.70 18.41
N ILE A 215 -17.84 -9.50 18.09
CA ILE A 215 -17.60 -8.88 16.79
C ILE A 215 -16.81 -7.58 16.97
N LEU A 216 -15.61 -7.54 16.41
CA LEU A 216 -14.81 -6.32 16.20
C LEU A 216 -15.03 -5.84 14.77
N HIS A 217 -15.63 -4.67 14.59
CA HIS A 217 -16.00 -4.19 13.25
C HIS A 217 -15.30 -2.87 12.91
N ILE A 218 -14.44 -2.89 11.89
CA ILE A 218 -13.83 -1.68 11.33
C ILE A 218 -14.65 -1.30 10.07
N ALA A 219 -15.64 -0.41 10.27
CA ALA A 219 -16.65 -0.11 9.26
C ALA A 219 -16.18 0.85 8.16
N GLY A 220 -15.10 1.61 8.39
CA GLY A 220 -14.68 2.72 7.55
C GLY A 220 -15.39 4.02 7.93
N THR A 221 -14.70 5.14 7.76
CA THR A 221 -15.18 6.47 8.23
C THR A 221 -16.51 6.92 7.63
N LYS A 222 -16.79 6.51 6.38
CA LYS A 222 -18.03 6.89 5.68
C LYS A 222 -19.25 6.07 6.08
N ASN A 223 -19.04 4.86 6.59
CA ASN A 223 -20.08 3.89 6.88
C ASN A 223 -20.23 3.62 8.39
N PHE A 224 -19.52 4.37 9.20
CA PHE A 224 -19.58 4.22 10.66
C PHE A 224 -20.96 4.64 11.19
N GLN A 225 -21.52 3.77 12.02
CA GLN A 225 -22.73 4.01 12.81
C GLN A 225 -22.40 3.74 14.27
N ASN A 226 -22.81 4.60 15.17
CA ASN A 226 -22.58 4.38 16.60
C ASN A 226 -23.63 3.40 17.14
N ILE A 227 -23.34 2.11 17.00
CA ILE A 227 -24.19 1.03 17.49
C ILE A 227 -23.62 0.51 18.80
N ILE A 228 -24.46 0.53 19.84
CA ILE A 228 -24.14 -0.07 21.15
C ILE A 228 -24.88 -1.39 21.25
N HIS A 229 -24.13 -2.48 21.32
CA HIS A 229 -24.68 -3.82 21.44
C HIS A 229 -23.70 -4.70 22.26
N GLU A 230 -24.24 -5.66 23.00
CA GLU A 230 -23.42 -6.65 23.70
C GLU A 230 -22.61 -7.50 22.71
N ASN A 231 -21.39 -7.83 23.08
CA ASN A 231 -20.47 -8.59 22.24
C ASN A 231 -20.16 -7.94 20.85
N TYR A 232 -20.40 -6.63 20.72
CA TYR A 232 -20.13 -5.89 19.50
C TYR A 232 -19.36 -4.60 19.77
N LYS A 233 -18.25 -4.40 19.06
CA LYS A 233 -17.49 -3.16 19.08
C LYS A 233 -17.23 -2.71 17.64
N ILE A 234 -17.74 -1.51 17.32
CA ILE A 234 -17.52 -0.88 16.00
C ILE A 234 -16.61 0.33 16.16
N VAL A 235 -15.70 0.48 15.18
CA VAL A 235 -14.85 1.67 15.04
C VAL A 235 -14.82 2.14 13.58
N PRO A 236 -14.68 3.44 13.35
CA PRO A 236 -14.59 3.96 11.98
C PRO A 236 -13.24 3.61 11.33
N TYR A 237 -12.18 3.54 12.12
CA TYR A 237 -10.81 3.28 11.67
C TYR A 237 -10.00 2.69 12.83
N ALA A 238 -9.06 1.81 12.52
CA ALA A 238 -8.09 1.28 13.47
C ALA A 238 -6.73 1.92 13.22
N GLU A 239 -6.22 2.67 14.19
CA GLU A 239 -4.87 3.26 14.11
C GLU A 239 -3.81 2.16 14.21
N ASN A 240 -3.96 1.27 15.20
CA ASN A 240 -3.11 0.12 15.44
C ASN A 240 -3.84 -1.16 15.03
N ILE A 241 -3.88 -1.44 13.73
CA ILE A 241 -4.61 -2.62 13.19
C ILE A 241 -4.05 -3.92 13.74
N GLU A 242 -2.77 -3.96 14.11
CA GLU A 242 -2.10 -5.09 14.73
C GLU A 242 -2.78 -5.55 16.02
N ASP A 243 -3.27 -4.62 16.84
CA ASP A 243 -3.97 -4.94 18.09
C ASP A 243 -5.33 -5.61 17.83
N PHE A 244 -5.99 -5.20 16.74
CA PHE A 244 -7.23 -5.84 16.30
C PHE A 244 -6.97 -7.26 15.79
N TYR A 245 -5.89 -7.47 15.04
CA TYR A 245 -5.47 -8.80 14.61
C TYR A 245 -5.09 -9.70 15.80
N ALA A 246 -4.36 -9.16 16.78
CA ALA A 246 -3.97 -9.90 17.97
C ALA A 246 -5.18 -10.29 18.85
N THR A 247 -6.28 -9.51 18.77
CA THR A 247 -7.50 -9.72 19.56
C THR A 247 -8.43 -10.75 18.91
N ALA A 248 -8.41 -10.87 17.60
CA ALA A 248 -9.36 -11.71 16.85
C ALA A 248 -8.87 -13.14 16.70
N ASP A 249 -9.82 -14.08 16.73
CA ASP A 249 -9.59 -15.49 16.39
C ASP A 249 -9.82 -15.74 14.90
N ILE A 250 -10.71 -14.96 14.27
CA ILE A 250 -11.08 -15.06 12.85
C ILE A 250 -11.16 -13.67 12.25
N ALA A 251 -10.75 -13.50 11.00
CA ALA A 251 -10.92 -12.26 10.25
C ALA A 251 -11.80 -12.46 9.01
N ILE A 252 -12.76 -11.57 8.82
CA ILE A 252 -13.59 -11.49 7.61
C ILE A 252 -13.25 -10.17 6.90
N SER A 253 -12.77 -10.29 5.68
CA SER A 253 -12.41 -9.12 4.89
C SER A 253 -12.88 -9.23 3.45
N ARG A 254 -12.83 -8.11 2.75
CA ARG A 254 -13.03 -8.06 1.31
C ARG A 254 -11.82 -8.66 0.59
N ALA A 255 -12.06 -9.49 -0.42
CA ALA A 255 -11.05 -9.93 -1.39
C ALA A 255 -10.67 -8.82 -2.37
#